data_79246c733eaac70540fd6e26ebbeb80b
#
_entry.id   79246c733eaac70540fd6e26ebbeb80b
#
_cell.length_a   1.000
_cell.length_b   1.000
_cell.length_c   1.000
_cell.angle_alpha   90.00
_cell.angle_beta   90.00
_cell.angle_gamma   90.00
#
_symmetry.space_group_name_H-M   'P 1'
#
loop_
_entity.id
_entity.type
_entity.pdbx_description
1 polymer ?
#
loop_
_entity_poly.entity_id
_entity_poly.type
_entity_poly.pdbx_seq_one_letter_code
_entity_poly.pdbx_strand_id
1 'polypeptide(L)'
;TPIQEELTEGKSSSFMDCLRLLDKPIVLLSFLAIMCHVGIDVGTNTTAPKLLMERVGMTLNEAAFATSLYFIFRTIGALTGSFFLRVMKTRWFFIISVVLMAASMILMFSGQTKMVLYVAIALVGYGNSNIFSMAFSEALLSVPDKQNEVSGLMIMGLFGGTVFPLIMGVMSDTMGQAGAVAVMAVGVIYLFTYIKQVKN
;
A
#
# COMPACT_ATOMS: atom_id res chain seq x y z
N THR A 1 -14.22 -39.95 4.88
CA THR A 1 -13.18 -40.16 3.84
C THR A 1 -11.97 -39.34 4.23
N PRO A 2 -10.79 -39.96 4.47
CA PRO A 2 -9.59 -39.20 4.74
C PRO A 2 -9.21 -38.46 3.44
N ILE A 3 -8.98 -37.14 3.56
CA ILE A 3 -8.38 -36.34 2.53
C ILE A 3 -6.92 -36.81 2.44
N GLN A 4 -6.60 -37.55 1.38
CA GLN A 4 -5.20 -37.78 1.00
C GLN A 4 -4.68 -36.45 0.48
N GLU A 5 -3.88 -35.72 1.28
CA GLU A 5 -2.96 -34.76 0.75
C GLU A 5 -1.97 -35.51 -0.15
N GLU A 6 -2.15 -35.41 -1.45
CA GLU A 6 -1.07 -35.66 -2.38
C GLU A 6 0.03 -34.64 -2.07
N LEU A 7 0.99 -35.08 -1.26
CA LEU A 7 2.29 -34.41 -1.17
C LEU A 7 2.92 -34.52 -2.56
N THR A 8 2.55 -33.60 -3.46
CA THR A 8 3.40 -33.32 -4.60
C THR A 8 4.78 -33.01 -4.04
N GLU A 9 5.74 -33.89 -4.29
CA GLU A 9 7.16 -33.65 -4.08
C GLU A 9 7.59 -32.44 -4.95
N GLY A 10 7.12 -31.25 -4.58
CA GLY A 10 7.65 -30.01 -5.05
C GLY A 10 9.07 -29.91 -4.46
N LYS A 11 10.09 -29.95 -5.30
CA LYS A 11 11.44 -29.55 -4.91
C LYS A 11 11.32 -28.31 -4.05
N SER A 12 11.72 -28.43 -2.78
CA SER A 12 11.80 -27.29 -1.86
C SER A 12 12.65 -26.22 -2.53
N SER A 13 12.01 -25.16 -3.03
CA SER A 13 12.73 -24.05 -3.65
C SER A 13 13.60 -23.42 -2.58
N SER A 14 14.89 -23.30 -2.86
CA SER A 14 15.81 -22.64 -1.95
C SER A 14 15.37 -21.17 -1.78
N PHE A 15 15.50 -20.61 -0.58
CA PHE A 15 15.30 -19.16 -0.33
C PHE A 15 16.04 -18.30 -1.36
N MET A 16 17.24 -18.73 -1.78
CA MET A 16 18.03 -18.05 -2.81
C MET A 16 17.33 -18.08 -4.18
N ASP A 17 16.60 -19.14 -4.51
CA ASP A 17 15.86 -19.23 -5.77
C ASP A 17 14.65 -18.29 -5.79
N CYS A 18 14.03 -18.03 -4.62
CA CYS A 18 13.02 -17.01 -4.48
C CYS A 18 13.61 -15.60 -4.69
N LEU A 19 14.78 -15.31 -4.09
CA LEU A 19 15.43 -14.00 -4.26
C LEU A 19 15.89 -13.76 -5.70
N ARG A 20 16.32 -14.78 -6.43
CA ARG A 20 16.67 -14.67 -7.86
C ARG A 20 15.50 -14.25 -8.75
N LEU A 21 14.25 -14.40 -8.28
CA LEU A 21 13.09 -13.88 -9.01
C LEU A 21 13.03 -12.36 -9.05
N LEU A 22 13.73 -11.67 -8.14
CA LEU A 22 13.90 -10.21 -8.19
C LEU A 22 14.70 -9.75 -9.42
N ASP A 23 15.45 -10.64 -10.08
CA ASP A 23 16.12 -10.33 -11.36
C ASP A 23 15.10 -10.08 -12.49
N LYS A 24 13.86 -10.54 -12.33
CA LYS A 24 12.77 -10.25 -13.27
C LYS A 24 12.19 -8.86 -12.97
N PRO A 25 12.25 -7.90 -13.93
CA PRO A 25 11.85 -6.51 -13.66
C PRO A 25 10.44 -6.37 -13.11
N ILE A 26 9.46 -7.13 -13.65
CA ILE A 26 8.07 -7.03 -13.20
C ILE A 26 7.88 -7.53 -11.77
N VAL A 27 8.60 -8.57 -11.36
CA VAL A 27 8.58 -9.12 -9.99
C VAL A 27 9.18 -8.10 -9.01
N LEU A 28 10.33 -7.53 -9.35
CA LEU A 28 10.98 -6.49 -8.54
C LEU A 28 10.08 -5.25 -8.40
N LEU A 29 9.51 -4.78 -9.51
CA LEU A 29 8.65 -3.60 -9.49
C LEU A 29 7.37 -3.85 -8.69
N SER A 30 6.79 -5.04 -8.78
CA SER A 30 5.62 -5.43 -7.96
C SER A 30 5.98 -5.55 -6.48
N PHE A 31 7.14 -6.12 -6.16
CA PHE A 31 7.66 -6.19 -4.79
C PHE A 31 7.80 -4.79 -4.18
N LEU A 32 8.42 -3.86 -4.90
CA LEU A 32 8.56 -2.47 -4.46
C LEU A 32 7.19 -1.75 -4.36
N ALA A 33 6.25 -2.06 -5.26
CA ALA A 33 4.89 -1.51 -5.17
C ALA A 33 4.16 -1.98 -3.90
N ILE A 34 4.33 -3.24 -3.53
CA ILE A 34 3.80 -3.78 -2.26
C ILE A 34 4.48 -3.12 -1.06
N MET A 35 5.81 -2.95 -1.09
CA MET A 35 6.53 -2.22 -0.04
C MET A 35 5.99 -0.80 0.15
N CYS A 36 5.79 -0.06 -0.95
CA CYS A 36 5.23 1.28 -0.91
C CYS A 36 3.79 1.28 -0.38
N HIS A 37 2.95 0.35 -0.87
CA HIS A 37 1.57 0.20 -0.40
C HIS A 37 1.50 0.00 1.12
N VAL A 38 2.27 -0.95 1.66
CA VAL A 38 2.27 -1.25 3.10
C VAL A 38 2.92 -0.13 3.90
N GLY A 39 3.97 0.49 3.36
CA GLY A 39 4.59 1.66 3.96
C GLY A 39 3.63 2.83 4.10
N ILE A 40 2.81 3.10 3.08
CA ILE A 40 1.76 4.13 3.13
C ILE A 40 0.64 3.73 4.10
N ASP A 41 0.26 2.44 4.14
CA ASP A 41 -0.75 1.92 5.04
C ASP A 41 -0.38 2.16 6.52
N VAL A 42 0.76 1.64 6.94
CA VAL A 42 1.29 1.80 8.30
C VAL A 42 1.62 3.27 8.58
N GLY A 43 2.21 3.96 7.59
CA GLY A 43 2.55 5.36 7.66
C GLY A 43 1.33 6.24 7.92
N THR A 44 0.24 6.04 7.21
CA THR A 44 -0.99 6.80 7.40
C THR A 44 -1.56 6.59 8.82
N ASN A 45 -1.60 5.34 9.29
CA ASN A 45 -2.13 5.02 10.61
C ASN A 45 -1.31 5.61 11.76
N THR A 46 -0.01 5.79 11.57
CA THR A 46 0.87 6.42 12.57
C THR A 46 0.90 7.94 12.47
N THR A 47 0.77 8.51 11.26
CA THR A 47 0.92 9.95 11.01
C THR A 47 -0.40 10.69 11.12
N ALA A 48 -1.53 10.11 10.69
CA ALA A 48 -2.81 10.80 10.66
C ALA A 48 -3.28 11.34 12.04
N PRO A 49 -3.22 10.56 13.13
CA PRO A 49 -3.52 11.09 14.46
C PRO A 49 -2.56 12.22 14.87
N LYS A 50 -1.27 12.06 14.63
CA LYS A 50 -0.25 13.05 14.97
C LYS A 50 -0.43 14.37 14.20
N LEU A 51 -0.81 14.30 12.91
CA LEU A 51 -1.16 15.48 12.10
C LEU A 51 -2.35 16.26 12.70
N LEU A 52 -3.39 15.56 13.14
CA LEU A 52 -4.54 16.18 13.78
C LEU A 52 -4.17 16.82 15.13
N MET A 53 -3.31 16.19 15.91
CA MET A 53 -2.79 16.76 17.15
C MET A 53 -1.92 18.00 16.87
N GLU A 54 -0.99 17.90 15.91
CA GLU A 54 -0.03 18.97 15.60
C GLU A 54 -0.70 20.20 14.98
N ARG A 55 -1.62 20.01 14.01
CA ARG A 55 -2.19 21.13 13.23
C ARG A 55 -3.53 21.63 13.69
N VAL A 56 -4.31 20.77 14.34
CA VAL A 56 -5.68 21.10 14.75
C VAL A 56 -5.78 21.24 16.27
N GLY A 57 -4.74 20.81 17.02
CA GLY A 57 -4.74 20.85 18.48
C GLY A 57 -5.68 19.83 19.13
N MET A 58 -6.00 18.74 18.43
CA MET A 58 -6.87 17.69 18.96
C MET A 58 -6.15 16.90 20.06
N THR A 59 -6.93 16.42 21.04
CA THR A 59 -6.42 15.47 22.03
C THR A 59 -6.14 14.11 21.39
N LEU A 60 -5.30 13.28 22.04
CA LEU A 60 -4.98 11.93 21.54
C LEU A 60 -6.24 11.08 21.31
N ASN A 61 -7.21 11.14 22.22
CA ASN A 61 -8.45 10.38 22.12
C ASN A 61 -9.30 10.79 20.90
N GLU A 62 -9.39 12.09 20.63
CA GLU A 62 -10.11 12.60 19.46
C GLU A 62 -9.36 12.27 18.16
N ALA A 63 -8.05 12.43 18.14
CA ALA A 63 -7.21 12.17 16.99
C ALA A 63 -7.16 10.67 16.63
N ALA A 64 -7.32 9.77 17.59
CA ALA A 64 -7.37 8.32 17.37
C ALA A 64 -8.49 7.89 16.42
N PHE A 65 -9.57 8.69 16.30
CA PHE A 65 -10.64 8.44 15.30
C PHE A 65 -10.12 8.44 13.86
N ALA A 66 -9.01 9.11 13.57
CA ALA A 66 -8.37 9.11 12.25
C ALA A 66 -8.05 7.70 11.75
N THR A 67 -7.54 6.84 12.64
CA THR A 67 -7.24 5.44 12.31
C THR A 67 -8.52 4.65 11.98
N SER A 68 -9.59 4.85 12.75
CA SER A 68 -10.89 4.22 12.47
C SER A 68 -11.44 4.70 11.12
N LEU A 69 -11.36 5.99 10.82
CA LEU A 69 -11.79 6.58 9.56
C LEU A 69 -11.02 5.97 8.38
N TYR A 70 -9.71 5.82 8.51
CA TYR A 70 -8.88 5.17 7.50
C TYR A 70 -9.37 3.75 7.19
N PHE A 71 -9.57 2.92 8.22
CA PHE A 71 -10.00 1.53 8.03
C PHE A 71 -11.43 1.40 7.51
N ILE A 72 -12.35 2.32 7.89
CA ILE A 72 -13.69 2.37 7.32
C ILE A 72 -13.61 2.55 5.80
N PHE A 73 -12.89 3.58 5.34
CA PHE A 73 -12.76 3.85 3.91
C PHE A 73 -11.94 2.79 3.17
N ARG A 74 -10.95 2.19 3.82
CA ARG A 74 -10.21 1.06 3.27
C ARG A 74 -11.13 -0.16 3.06
N THR A 75 -12.00 -0.46 4.01
CA THR A 75 -12.97 -1.55 3.90
C THR A 75 -14.00 -1.28 2.78
N ILE A 76 -14.55 -0.07 2.73
CA ILE A 76 -15.45 0.36 1.64
C ILE A 76 -14.74 0.24 0.30
N GLY A 77 -13.48 0.70 0.20
CA GLY A 77 -12.68 0.60 -1.00
C GLY A 77 -12.39 -0.84 -1.43
N ALA A 78 -12.13 -1.75 -0.50
CA ALA A 78 -11.92 -3.16 -0.79
C ALA A 78 -13.19 -3.83 -1.32
N LEU A 79 -14.35 -3.57 -0.70
CA LEU A 79 -15.64 -4.11 -1.11
C LEU A 79 -16.06 -3.59 -2.49
N THR A 80 -16.04 -2.26 -2.67
CA THR A 80 -16.39 -1.62 -3.94
C THR A 80 -15.40 -1.94 -5.04
N GLY A 81 -14.11 -2.01 -4.71
CA GLY A 81 -13.05 -2.38 -5.64
C GLY A 81 -13.21 -3.78 -6.20
N SER A 82 -13.65 -4.74 -5.39
CA SER A 82 -13.93 -6.10 -5.87
C SER A 82 -15.07 -6.13 -6.92
N PHE A 83 -16.03 -5.21 -6.82
CA PHE A 83 -17.08 -5.03 -7.81
C PHE A 83 -16.56 -4.31 -9.07
N PHE A 84 -15.84 -3.19 -8.88
CA PHE A 84 -15.31 -2.42 -10.02
C PHE A 84 -14.31 -3.20 -10.86
N LEU A 85 -13.46 -4.04 -10.25
CA LEU A 85 -12.50 -4.88 -10.97
C LEU A 85 -13.17 -5.96 -11.85
N ARG A 86 -14.48 -6.21 -11.70
CA ARG A 86 -15.25 -7.09 -12.59
C ARG A 86 -15.74 -6.37 -13.85
N VAL A 87 -15.96 -5.06 -13.76
CA VAL A 87 -16.62 -4.28 -14.82
C VAL A 87 -15.68 -3.31 -15.54
N MET A 88 -14.52 -3.02 -14.97
CA MET A 88 -13.54 -2.13 -15.58
C MET A 88 -12.15 -2.77 -15.62
N LYS A 89 -11.30 -2.28 -16.53
CA LYS A 89 -9.93 -2.76 -16.66
C LYS A 89 -9.11 -2.43 -15.40
N THR A 90 -8.34 -3.38 -14.90
CA THR A 90 -7.49 -3.26 -13.71
C THR A 90 -6.61 -2.01 -13.75
N ARG A 91 -6.04 -1.69 -14.92
CA ARG A 91 -5.20 -0.51 -15.10
C ARG A 91 -5.93 0.81 -14.80
N TRP A 92 -7.18 0.98 -15.22
CA TRP A 92 -7.94 2.21 -14.93
C TRP A 92 -8.27 2.33 -13.46
N PHE A 93 -8.66 1.22 -12.83
CA PHE A 93 -8.91 1.20 -11.39
C PHE A 93 -7.64 1.53 -10.59
N PHE A 94 -6.49 0.98 -11.02
CA PHE A 94 -5.20 1.31 -10.41
C PHE A 94 -4.86 2.80 -10.54
N ILE A 95 -5.05 3.40 -11.73
CA ILE A 95 -4.84 4.84 -11.96
C ILE A 95 -5.71 5.67 -11.01
N ILE A 96 -7.01 5.37 -10.92
CA ILE A 96 -7.94 6.08 -10.05
C ILE A 96 -7.46 5.98 -8.59
N SER A 97 -7.08 4.79 -8.14
CA SER A 97 -6.57 4.55 -6.80
C SER A 97 -5.34 5.40 -6.49
N VAL A 98 -4.35 5.43 -7.38
CA VAL A 98 -3.11 6.20 -7.19
C VAL A 98 -3.38 7.72 -7.26
N VAL A 99 -4.30 8.17 -8.12
CA VAL A 99 -4.71 9.60 -8.17
C VAL A 99 -5.38 10.02 -6.86
N LEU A 100 -6.25 9.19 -6.29
CA LEU A 100 -6.88 9.48 -4.99
C LEU A 100 -5.83 9.55 -3.87
N MET A 101 -4.83 8.65 -3.89
CA MET A 101 -3.72 8.68 -2.94
C MET A 101 -2.87 9.93 -3.12
N ALA A 102 -2.59 10.36 -4.34
CA ALA A 102 -1.84 11.59 -4.61
C ALA A 102 -2.59 12.84 -4.12
N ALA A 103 -3.88 12.92 -4.40
CA ALA A 103 -4.75 13.99 -3.88
C ALA A 103 -4.72 14.01 -2.34
N SER A 104 -4.79 12.83 -1.71
CA SER A 104 -4.65 12.70 -0.27
C SER A 104 -3.32 13.25 0.25
N MET A 105 -2.19 12.90 -0.38
CA MET A 105 -0.87 13.41 0.04
C MET A 105 -0.81 14.95 -0.02
N ILE A 106 -1.36 15.55 -1.08
CA ILE A 106 -1.43 17.00 -1.20
C ILE A 106 -2.28 17.61 -0.07
N LEU A 107 -3.46 17.03 0.21
CA LEU A 107 -4.33 17.48 1.28
C LEU A 107 -3.72 17.26 2.66
N MET A 108 -3.03 16.15 2.90
CA MET A 108 -2.32 15.90 4.16
C MET A 108 -1.12 16.85 4.33
N PHE A 109 -0.46 17.23 3.24
CA PHE A 109 0.67 18.16 3.30
C PHE A 109 0.23 19.59 3.57
N SER A 110 -0.83 20.08 2.92
CA SER A 110 -1.31 21.46 2.98
C SER A 110 -2.44 21.72 3.96
N GLY A 111 -3.17 20.67 4.38
CA GLY A 111 -4.37 20.80 5.20
C GLY A 111 -4.10 21.31 6.61
N GLN A 112 -4.87 22.32 7.03
CA GLN A 112 -4.78 22.95 8.36
C GLN A 112 -6.10 22.82 9.14
N THR A 113 -7.11 22.17 8.59
CA THR A 113 -8.41 22.00 9.24
C THR A 113 -8.76 20.53 9.41
N LYS A 114 -9.50 20.23 10.46
CA LYS A 114 -10.00 18.86 10.77
C LYS A 114 -10.67 18.21 9.57
N MET A 115 -11.56 18.94 8.87
CA MET A 115 -12.32 18.39 7.74
C MET A 115 -11.43 18.04 6.56
N VAL A 116 -10.46 18.90 6.21
CA VAL A 116 -9.52 18.62 5.11
C VAL A 116 -8.66 17.40 5.41
N LEU A 117 -8.18 17.26 6.65
CA LEU A 117 -7.39 16.10 7.05
C LEU A 117 -8.24 14.81 7.07
N TYR A 118 -9.50 14.88 7.52
CA TYR A 118 -10.40 13.72 7.47
C TYR A 118 -10.69 13.27 6.03
N VAL A 119 -10.94 14.21 5.11
CA VAL A 119 -11.11 13.90 3.69
C VAL A 119 -9.82 13.26 3.12
N ALA A 120 -8.66 13.79 3.45
CA ALA A 120 -7.38 13.23 3.03
C ALA A 120 -7.20 11.78 3.52
N ILE A 121 -7.49 11.51 4.80
CA ILE A 121 -7.40 10.17 5.40
C ILE A 121 -8.37 9.19 4.71
N ALA A 122 -9.61 9.64 4.42
CA ALA A 122 -10.58 8.84 3.72
C ALA A 122 -10.13 8.50 2.29
N LEU A 123 -9.57 9.47 1.57
CA LEU A 123 -9.07 9.28 0.19
C LEU A 123 -7.92 8.29 0.14
N VAL A 124 -6.93 8.37 1.05
CA VAL A 124 -5.84 7.40 1.07
C VAL A 124 -6.32 6.03 1.50
N GLY A 125 -7.24 5.93 2.46
CA GLY A 125 -7.83 4.66 2.87
C GLY A 125 -8.51 3.96 1.70
N TYR A 126 -9.36 4.66 0.97
CA TYR A 126 -10.05 4.14 -0.21
C TYR A 126 -9.06 3.81 -1.34
N GLY A 127 -8.18 4.73 -1.71
CA GLY A 127 -7.21 4.56 -2.80
C GLY A 127 -6.23 3.41 -2.56
N ASN A 128 -5.75 3.26 -1.32
CA ASN A 128 -4.77 2.22 -0.98
C ASN A 128 -5.38 0.81 -0.87
N SER A 129 -6.71 0.67 -0.82
CA SER A 129 -7.41 -0.57 -0.46
C SER A 129 -7.08 -1.78 -1.32
N ASN A 130 -6.91 -1.62 -2.63
CA ASN A 130 -6.74 -2.73 -3.59
C ASN A 130 -5.34 -2.77 -4.24
N ILE A 131 -4.44 -1.85 -3.91
CA ILE A 131 -3.09 -1.77 -4.50
C ILE A 131 -2.33 -3.08 -4.32
N PHE A 132 -2.37 -3.66 -3.10
CA PHE A 132 -1.74 -4.94 -2.81
C PHE A 132 -2.21 -6.04 -3.76
N SER A 133 -3.53 -6.24 -3.86
CA SER A 133 -4.11 -7.33 -4.65
C SER A 133 -3.76 -7.20 -6.14
N MET A 134 -3.77 -5.97 -6.66
CA MET A 134 -3.42 -5.71 -8.06
C MET A 134 -1.93 -5.97 -8.33
N ALA A 135 -1.03 -5.45 -7.48
CA ALA A 135 0.41 -5.67 -7.63
C ALA A 135 0.80 -7.14 -7.44
N PHE A 136 0.17 -7.82 -6.48
CA PHE A 136 0.36 -9.24 -6.23
C PHE A 136 -0.07 -10.09 -7.43
N SER A 137 -1.25 -9.81 -7.98
CA SER A 137 -1.76 -10.50 -9.17
C SER A 137 -0.85 -10.32 -10.40
N GLU A 138 -0.37 -9.10 -10.65
CA GLU A 138 0.57 -8.84 -11.76
C GLU A 138 1.87 -9.63 -11.60
N ALA A 139 2.40 -9.73 -10.38
CA ALA A 139 3.59 -10.53 -10.09
C ALA A 139 3.34 -12.01 -10.38
N LEU A 140 2.24 -12.59 -9.90
CA LEU A 140 1.88 -13.99 -10.11
C LEU A 140 1.71 -14.32 -11.61
N LEU A 141 0.99 -13.48 -12.34
CA LEU A 141 0.73 -13.67 -13.76
C LEU A 141 2.01 -13.53 -14.61
N SER A 142 3.04 -12.85 -14.10
CA SER A 142 4.31 -12.69 -14.81
C SER A 142 5.20 -13.94 -14.78
N VAL A 143 5.00 -14.84 -13.82
CA VAL A 143 5.80 -16.06 -13.64
C VAL A 143 4.87 -17.23 -13.27
N PRO A 144 4.06 -17.75 -14.20
CA PRO A 144 3.06 -18.78 -13.90
C PRO A 144 3.65 -20.08 -13.33
N ASP A 145 4.87 -20.43 -13.74
CA ASP A 145 5.53 -21.68 -13.35
C ASP A 145 6.13 -21.66 -11.93
N LYS A 146 6.15 -20.49 -11.26
CA LYS A 146 6.77 -20.30 -9.94
C LYS A 146 5.88 -19.45 -9.02
N GLN A 147 4.58 -19.69 -9.05
CA GLN A 147 3.62 -18.88 -8.30
C GLN A 147 3.84 -18.95 -6.78
N ASN A 148 4.27 -20.08 -6.24
CA ASN A 148 4.53 -20.24 -4.81
C ASN A 148 5.71 -19.38 -4.36
N GLU A 149 6.81 -19.40 -5.11
CA GLU A 149 8.00 -18.59 -4.84
C GLU A 149 7.71 -17.09 -4.98
N VAL A 150 6.98 -16.71 -6.03
CA VAL A 150 6.54 -15.31 -6.23
C VAL A 150 5.64 -14.87 -5.08
N SER A 151 4.68 -15.71 -4.65
CA SER A 151 3.80 -15.40 -3.52
C SER A 151 4.59 -15.16 -2.24
N GLY A 152 5.53 -16.06 -1.92
CA GLY A 152 6.41 -15.90 -0.76
C GLY A 152 7.21 -14.61 -0.81
N LEU A 153 7.77 -14.29 -1.98
CA LEU A 153 8.53 -13.06 -2.19
C LEU A 153 7.66 -11.81 -2.04
N MET A 154 6.45 -11.80 -2.60
CA MET A 154 5.51 -10.66 -2.47
C MET A 154 5.09 -10.43 -1.02
N ILE A 155 4.89 -11.51 -0.23
CA ILE A 155 4.60 -11.40 1.20
C ILE A 155 5.80 -10.78 1.95
N MET A 156 7.04 -11.08 1.56
CA MET A 156 8.22 -10.40 2.12
C MET A 156 8.19 -8.87 1.87
N GLY A 157 7.51 -8.41 0.82
CA GLY A 157 7.28 -6.99 0.56
C GLY A 157 6.54 -6.26 1.70
N LEU A 158 5.83 -6.99 2.58
CA LEU A 158 5.21 -6.41 3.79
C LEU A 158 6.24 -5.76 4.73
N PHE A 159 7.52 -6.08 4.58
CA PHE A 159 8.63 -5.40 5.27
C PHE A 159 8.66 -3.87 5.03
N GLY A 160 8.01 -3.39 3.98
CA GLY A 160 7.76 -1.96 3.77
C GLY A 160 7.11 -1.26 4.96
N GLY A 161 6.27 -1.99 5.71
CA GLY A 161 5.66 -1.52 6.96
C GLY A 161 6.65 -1.26 8.11
N THR A 162 7.88 -1.73 7.98
CA THR A 162 8.99 -1.41 8.91
C THR A 162 9.88 -0.32 8.33
N VAL A 163 10.23 -0.42 7.06
CA VAL A 163 11.16 0.52 6.41
C VAL A 163 10.59 1.94 6.36
N PHE A 164 9.34 2.09 5.95
CA PHE A 164 8.72 3.41 5.83
C PHE A 164 8.64 4.15 7.17
N PRO A 165 8.10 3.57 8.25
CA PRO A 165 8.05 4.26 9.54
C PRO A 165 9.43 4.67 10.09
N LEU A 166 10.48 3.89 9.83
CA LEU A 166 11.85 4.26 10.22
C LEU A 166 12.29 5.56 9.50
N ILE A 167 12.12 5.63 8.18
CA ILE A 167 12.46 6.82 7.41
C ILE A 167 11.55 7.99 7.78
N MET A 168 10.26 7.73 7.98
CA MET A 168 9.27 8.72 8.40
C MET A 168 9.59 9.31 9.77
N GLY A 169 10.10 8.49 10.72
CA GLY A 169 10.56 8.94 12.03
C GLY A 169 11.65 9.99 11.86
N VAL A 170 12.73 9.65 11.18
CA VAL A 170 13.86 10.57 10.92
C VAL A 170 13.40 11.86 10.23
N MET A 171 12.52 11.76 9.23
CA MET A 171 12.02 12.93 8.50
C MET A 171 11.08 13.77 9.37
N SER A 172 10.29 13.13 10.24
CA SER A 172 9.39 13.89 11.13
C SER A 172 10.14 14.62 12.25
N ASP A 173 11.30 14.13 12.66
CA ASP A 173 12.15 14.83 13.65
C ASP A 173 12.69 16.16 13.10
N THR A 174 12.87 16.27 11.80
CA THR A 174 13.41 17.49 11.14
C THR A 174 12.34 18.41 10.58
N MET A 175 11.21 17.87 10.10
CA MET A 175 10.19 18.64 9.36
C MET A 175 8.79 18.53 9.99
N GLY A 176 8.67 17.99 11.20
CA GLY A 176 7.38 17.67 11.81
C GLY A 176 6.64 16.59 11.00
N GLN A 177 5.34 16.44 11.22
CA GLN A 177 4.55 15.39 10.53
C GLN A 177 4.48 15.59 9.00
N ALA A 178 4.79 16.79 8.50
CA ALA A 178 4.93 17.04 7.06
C ALA A 178 6.06 16.19 6.44
N GLY A 179 7.16 15.96 7.17
CA GLY A 179 8.24 15.07 6.74
C GLY A 179 7.78 13.62 6.56
N ALA A 180 6.97 13.11 7.47
CA ALA A 180 6.38 11.78 7.34
C ALA A 180 5.45 11.69 6.10
N VAL A 181 4.63 12.71 5.84
CA VAL A 181 3.78 12.78 4.65
C VAL A 181 4.63 12.82 3.36
N ALA A 182 5.76 13.53 3.36
CA ALA A 182 6.66 13.57 2.21
C ALA A 182 7.23 12.18 1.87
N VAL A 183 7.59 11.38 2.87
CA VAL A 183 8.06 9.99 2.65
C VAL A 183 6.95 9.13 2.03
N MET A 184 5.71 9.24 2.51
CA MET A 184 4.57 8.53 1.92
C MET A 184 4.32 9.00 0.48
N ALA A 185 4.46 10.30 0.19
CA ALA A 185 4.30 10.85 -1.15
C ALA A 185 5.33 10.27 -2.14
N VAL A 186 6.57 10.01 -1.72
CA VAL A 186 7.56 9.28 -2.53
C VAL A 186 7.05 7.89 -2.91
N GLY A 187 6.44 7.16 -1.96
CA GLY A 187 5.79 5.88 -2.25
C GLY A 187 4.67 5.99 -3.28
N VAL A 188 3.83 7.04 -3.19
CA VAL A 188 2.77 7.30 -4.18
C VAL A 188 3.35 7.64 -5.56
N ILE A 189 4.42 8.43 -5.62
CA ILE A 189 5.13 8.73 -6.88
C ILE A 189 5.66 7.44 -7.51
N TYR A 190 6.22 6.53 -6.71
CA TYR A 190 6.62 5.23 -7.22
C TYR A 190 5.44 4.45 -7.82
N LEU A 191 4.28 4.43 -7.14
CA LEU A 191 3.08 3.77 -7.66
C LEU A 191 2.61 4.35 -9.00
N PHE A 192 2.79 5.66 -9.25
CA PHE A 192 2.55 6.25 -10.57
C PHE A 192 3.46 5.64 -11.65
N THR A 193 4.73 5.42 -11.35
CA THR A 193 5.65 4.77 -12.31
C THR A 193 5.26 3.31 -12.58
N TYR A 194 4.75 2.64 -11.54
CA TYR A 194 4.32 1.25 -11.62
C TYR A 194 3.07 1.04 -12.50
N ILE A 195 2.25 2.07 -12.75
CA ILE A 195 1.06 2.01 -13.63
C ILE A 195 1.40 1.38 -15.01
N LYS A 196 2.63 1.58 -15.49
CA LYS A 196 3.09 1.06 -16.79
C LYS A 196 3.14 -0.47 -16.81
N GLN A 197 3.27 -1.11 -15.67
CA GLN A 197 3.37 -2.57 -15.53
C GLN A 197 1.99 -3.23 -15.40
N VAL A 198 0.98 -2.49 -14.91
CA VAL A 198 -0.37 -3.01 -14.73
C VAL A 198 -1.02 -3.23 -16.10
N LYS A 199 -1.31 -4.49 -16.39
CA LYS A 199 -1.93 -4.93 -17.64
C LYS A 199 -3.45 -4.77 -17.60
N ASN A 200 -4.06 -4.86 -18.77
CA ASN A 200 -5.53 -4.78 -18.92
C ASN A 200 -6.20 -6.13 -18.69
#